data_27733765ad9f6fd8a1375314fab4ec4b
#
_entry.id   27733765ad9f6fd8a1375314fab4ec4b
#
_cell.length_a   1.000
_cell.length_b   1.000
_cell.length_c   1.000
_cell.angle_alpha   90.00
_cell.angle_beta   90.00
_cell.angle_gamma   90.00
#
_symmetry.space_group_name_H-M   'P 1'
#
loop_
_entity.id
_entity.type
_entity.pdbx_description
1 polymer ?
#
loop_
_entity_poly.entity_id
_entity_poly.type
_entity_poly.pdbx_seq_one_letter_code
_entity_poly.pdbx_strand_id
1 'polypeptide(L)'
;MNKNELKQLCIKTIDENRDEIIRIGNEIYKNPELGYKEFKSTEIVKNAMKNLDGRLETEIAYTGCKIIANEEKSGPRVAIIGELDSVVCADHKDANELGNIHACGHNVQIANMIGAAFGILKSGVFKHLDGSMEFIAIPAEECVDYEYRANLQKENKIKYIGGKQEYLYRNGFDNTDIILQCHMIGLEEGKECIINTDTNGFMSKMVTFYGKSSHAGFAPHEGVNALNMAQLAMNNIHVQRETFKDEDKVRVSMVISNGGDLVNVVPSKVTMEIMVRAFSIDAMTDANKKVNRALQAAALALGGNVEIKDSIGYLPMKTDRNLGDIYKQNMIEYASLTEDNFIMDYQTAGSTDLGDISQIMPCLHVWS
;
A
#
# COMPACT_ATOMS: atom_id res chain seq x y z
N MET A 1 14.99 23.48 27.04
CA MET A 1 13.78 23.96 26.34
C MET A 1 12.58 23.16 26.84
N ASN A 2 11.43 23.79 27.01
CA ASN A 2 10.20 23.07 27.33
C ASN A 2 9.54 22.49 26.06
N LYS A 3 8.53 21.63 26.20
CA LYS A 3 7.85 20.95 25.08
C LYS A 3 7.34 21.91 24.00
N ASN A 4 6.74 23.05 24.43
CA ASN A 4 6.17 24.03 23.49
C ASN A 4 7.28 24.77 22.72
N GLU A 5 8.37 25.13 23.37
CA GLU A 5 9.54 25.75 22.72
C GLU A 5 10.13 24.82 21.64
N LEU A 6 10.23 23.51 21.92
CA LEU A 6 10.71 22.52 20.97
C LEU A 6 9.79 22.40 19.75
N LYS A 7 8.47 22.34 19.97
CA LYS A 7 7.49 22.30 18.88
C LYS A 7 7.52 23.55 18.02
N GLN A 8 7.58 24.73 18.63
CA GLN A 8 7.68 26.00 17.90
C GLN A 8 8.98 26.09 17.08
N LEU A 9 10.08 25.55 17.59
CA LEU A 9 11.34 25.50 16.87
C LEU A 9 11.24 24.57 15.64
N CYS A 10 10.57 23.40 15.76
CA CYS A 10 10.29 22.53 14.62
C CYS A 10 9.49 23.26 13.54
N ILE A 11 8.37 23.89 13.91
CA ILE A 11 7.49 24.59 12.98
C ILE A 11 8.25 25.70 12.27
N LYS A 12 8.95 26.57 13.02
CA LYS A 12 9.79 27.63 12.46
C LYS A 12 10.80 27.08 11.45
N THR A 13 11.46 25.98 11.77
CA THR A 13 12.45 25.39 10.86
C THR A 13 11.80 24.82 9.60
N ILE A 14 10.60 24.25 9.68
CA ILE A 14 9.83 23.80 8.51
C ILE A 14 9.49 25.00 7.63
N ASP A 15 8.96 26.07 8.22
CA ASP A 15 8.58 27.30 7.50
C ASP A 15 9.78 27.95 6.79
N GLU A 16 10.92 28.05 7.45
CA GLU A 16 12.17 28.57 6.89
C GLU A 16 12.70 27.71 5.72
N ASN A 17 12.32 26.45 5.63
CA ASN A 17 12.73 25.52 4.57
C ASN A 17 11.59 25.16 3.62
N ARG A 18 10.45 25.84 3.68
CA ARG A 18 9.24 25.57 2.92
C ARG A 18 9.49 25.40 1.42
N ASP A 19 10.21 26.32 0.82
CA ASP A 19 10.46 26.32 -0.61
C ASP A 19 11.31 25.13 -1.05
N GLU A 20 12.27 24.72 -0.23
CA GLU A 20 13.10 23.54 -0.47
C GLU A 20 12.30 22.24 -0.34
N ILE A 21 11.42 22.13 0.67
CA ILE A 21 10.54 20.98 0.86
C ILE A 21 9.61 20.83 -0.35
N ILE A 22 8.98 21.91 -0.79
CA ILE A 22 8.10 21.93 -1.98
C ILE A 22 8.90 21.58 -3.24
N ARG A 23 10.12 22.10 -3.39
CA ARG A 23 10.99 21.79 -4.52
C ARG A 23 11.29 20.30 -4.61
N ILE A 24 11.59 19.64 -3.48
CA ILE A 24 11.85 18.19 -3.42
C ILE A 24 10.63 17.39 -3.88
N GLY A 25 9.44 17.68 -3.35
CA GLY A 25 8.20 17.03 -3.78
C GLY A 25 7.91 17.21 -5.27
N ASN A 26 8.12 18.42 -5.79
CA ASN A 26 7.93 18.71 -7.21
C ASN A 26 8.98 18.05 -8.10
N GLU A 27 10.20 17.86 -7.62
CA GLU A 27 11.24 17.15 -8.36
C GLU A 27 10.92 15.65 -8.49
N ILE A 28 10.41 15.03 -7.42
CA ILE A 28 9.91 13.66 -7.46
C ILE A 28 8.71 13.54 -8.39
N TYR A 29 7.73 14.46 -8.29
CA TYR A 29 6.55 14.48 -9.17
C TYR A 29 6.92 14.46 -10.66
N LYS A 30 7.96 15.19 -11.05
CA LYS A 30 8.46 15.26 -12.43
C LYS A 30 9.23 14.02 -12.89
N ASN A 31 9.55 13.10 -11.96
CA ASN A 31 10.33 11.91 -12.24
C ASN A 31 9.60 10.66 -11.70
N PRO A 32 8.37 10.36 -12.19
CA PRO A 32 7.60 9.23 -11.68
C PRO A 32 8.23 7.90 -12.06
N GLU A 33 8.55 7.08 -11.07
CA GLU A 33 9.14 5.76 -11.19
C GLU A 33 8.24 4.72 -10.51
N LEU A 34 8.09 3.54 -11.12
CA LEU A 34 7.29 2.46 -10.56
C LEU A 34 8.04 1.72 -9.45
N GLY A 35 7.30 0.99 -8.64
CA GLY A 35 7.84 0.24 -7.51
C GLY A 35 9.03 -0.64 -7.85
N TYR A 36 10.05 -0.57 -6.99
CA TYR A 36 11.39 -1.16 -7.15
C TYR A 36 12.19 -0.64 -8.34
N LYS A 37 11.83 0.53 -8.89
CA LYS A 37 12.57 1.27 -9.92
C LYS A 37 12.86 2.72 -9.51
N GLU A 38 12.60 3.08 -8.26
CA GLU A 38 12.64 4.45 -7.72
C GLU A 38 14.06 4.95 -7.46
N PHE A 39 14.99 4.69 -8.38
CA PHE A 39 16.39 5.05 -8.21
C PHE A 39 16.62 6.56 -8.17
N LYS A 40 15.93 7.32 -9.02
CA LYS A 40 16.07 8.77 -9.08
C LYS A 40 15.35 9.44 -7.91
N SER A 41 14.15 8.98 -7.58
CA SER A 41 13.39 9.45 -6.43
C SER A 41 14.19 9.24 -5.13
N THR A 42 14.78 8.06 -4.96
CA THR A 42 15.67 7.76 -3.83
C THR A 42 16.91 8.66 -3.80
N GLU A 43 17.53 8.94 -4.94
CA GLU A 43 18.70 9.83 -4.99
C GLU A 43 18.33 11.28 -4.60
N ILE A 44 17.14 11.76 -4.98
CA ILE A 44 16.61 13.07 -4.55
C ILE A 44 16.47 13.10 -3.02
N VAL A 45 15.86 12.06 -2.43
CA VAL A 45 15.68 11.97 -0.97
C VAL A 45 17.02 11.87 -0.24
N LYS A 46 17.95 11.05 -0.70
CA LYS A 46 19.32 10.94 -0.16
C LYS A 46 20.02 12.30 -0.14
N ASN A 47 19.91 13.04 -1.24
CA ASN A 47 20.52 14.35 -1.35
C ASN A 47 19.90 15.37 -0.37
N ALA A 48 18.60 15.27 -0.09
CA ALA A 48 17.94 16.11 0.92
C ALA A 48 18.38 15.75 2.35
N MET A 49 18.65 14.47 2.63
CA MET A 49 18.99 13.98 3.97
C MET A 49 20.49 13.95 4.29
N LYS A 50 21.38 13.94 3.30
CA LYS A 50 22.84 13.68 3.49
C LYS A 50 23.57 14.65 4.44
N ASN A 51 23.03 15.85 4.63
CA ASN A 51 23.63 16.88 5.50
C ASN A 51 22.89 17.02 6.84
N LEU A 52 21.92 16.16 7.13
CA LEU A 52 21.24 16.13 8.41
C LEU A 52 22.02 15.30 9.43
N ASP A 53 21.88 15.66 10.70
CA ASP A 53 22.51 14.91 11.80
C ASP A 53 21.83 13.53 11.96
N GLY A 54 22.50 12.46 11.50
CA GLY A 54 22.01 11.09 11.58
C GLY A 54 22.79 10.15 10.71
N ARG A 55 22.55 8.86 10.85
CA ARG A 55 23.15 7.81 10.03
C ARG A 55 22.23 7.51 8.83
N LEU A 56 22.74 7.80 7.63
CA LEU A 56 22.03 7.51 6.38
C LEU A 56 22.26 6.04 5.97
N GLU A 57 21.18 5.33 5.67
CA GLU A 57 21.19 3.99 5.08
C GLU A 57 20.53 4.03 3.70
N THR A 58 21.06 3.24 2.79
CA THR A 58 20.58 3.15 1.40
C THR A 58 20.29 1.70 1.03
N GLU A 59 19.59 1.50 -0.09
CA GLU A 59 19.21 0.17 -0.60
C GLU A 59 18.32 -0.62 0.39
N ILE A 60 17.61 0.07 1.28
CA ILE A 60 16.61 -0.57 2.12
C ILE A 60 15.46 -1.06 1.23
N ALA A 61 14.94 -2.25 1.51
CA ALA A 61 13.91 -2.87 0.66
C ALA A 61 14.21 -2.74 -0.86
N TYR A 62 15.48 -2.85 -1.25
CA TYR A 62 16.01 -2.78 -2.61
C TYR A 62 16.31 -1.37 -3.14
N THR A 63 15.36 -0.45 -3.19
CA THR A 63 15.58 0.90 -3.75
C THR A 63 15.44 2.03 -2.74
N GLY A 64 14.90 1.80 -1.56
CA GLY A 64 14.64 2.84 -0.56
C GLY A 64 15.88 3.34 0.20
N CYS A 65 15.66 4.36 1.04
CA CYS A 65 16.69 4.89 1.96
C CYS A 65 16.05 5.41 3.26
N LYS A 66 16.87 5.55 4.31
CA LYS A 66 16.43 6.14 5.57
C LYS A 66 17.56 6.91 6.26
N ILE A 67 17.19 7.82 7.16
CA ILE A 67 18.11 8.43 8.12
C ILE A 67 17.63 8.14 9.53
N ILE A 68 18.56 7.82 10.42
CA ILE A 68 18.33 7.49 11.84
C ILE A 68 19.11 8.48 12.70
N ALA A 69 18.45 9.04 13.70
CA ALA A 69 19.07 9.93 14.68
C ALA A 69 18.85 9.42 16.11
N ASN A 70 19.79 9.70 17.01
CA ASN A 70 19.79 9.29 18.42
C ASN A 70 19.72 7.76 18.61
N GLU A 71 20.38 6.97 17.81
CA GLU A 71 20.35 5.50 17.95
C GLU A 71 20.81 4.98 19.31
N GLU A 72 21.64 5.76 19.99
CA GLU A 72 22.18 5.44 21.32
C GLU A 72 21.16 5.66 22.46
N LYS A 73 20.02 6.29 22.18
CA LYS A 73 18.98 6.54 23.18
C LYS A 73 18.14 5.30 23.43
N SER A 74 17.82 5.07 24.69
CA SER A 74 17.04 3.90 25.15
C SER A 74 15.51 4.10 25.13
N GLY A 75 15.04 5.30 24.84
CA GLY A 75 13.61 5.60 24.69
C GLY A 75 13.04 5.07 23.37
N PRO A 76 11.75 5.28 23.13
CA PRO A 76 11.07 4.72 21.96
C PRO A 76 11.67 5.25 20.65
N ARG A 77 11.68 4.39 19.64
CA ARG A 77 12.04 4.73 18.26
C ARG A 77 10.80 4.97 17.44
N VAL A 78 10.68 6.19 16.92
CA VAL A 78 9.55 6.62 16.09
C VAL A 78 9.99 6.77 14.65
N ALA A 79 9.31 6.09 13.73
CA ALA A 79 9.54 6.21 12.29
C ALA A 79 8.48 7.09 11.63
N ILE A 80 8.90 7.98 10.73
CA ILE A 80 8.04 8.70 9.81
C ILE A 80 8.34 8.19 8.41
N ILE A 81 7.31 7.67 7.73
CA ILE A 81 7.44 7.01 6.43
C ILE A 81 6.85 7.88 5.31
N GLY A 82 7.55 7.90 4.17
CA GLY A 82 7.04 8.37 2.89
C GLY A 82 7.29 7.33 1.81
N GLU A 83 6.34 7.17 0.89
CA GLU A 83 6.39 6.23 -0.23
C GLU A 83 7.02 6.88 -1.46
N LEU A 84 7.81 6.10 -2.22
CA LEU A 84 8.63 6.62 -3.32
C LEU A 84 8.00 6.43 -4.70
N ASP A 85 7.15 5.40 -4.86
CA ASP A 85 6.70 4.92 -6.15
C ASP A 85 5.52 5.71 -6.73
N SER A 86 5.31 5.53 -8.01
CA SER A 86 4.22 6.11 -8.81
C SER A 86 3.32 5.03 -9.39
N VAL A 87 2.21 5.44 -9.98
CA VAL A 87 1.24 4.57 -10.66
C VAL A 87 1.30 4.74 -12.18
N VAL A 88 0.69 3.79 -12.90
CA VAL A 88 0.43 3.91 -14.34
C VAL A 88 -0.96 4.51 -14.54
N CYS A 89 -1.00 5.69 -15.18
CA CYS A 89 -2.24 6.35 -15.60
C CYS A 89 -1.96 7.14 -16.91
N ALA A 90 -1.92 6.42 -18.02
CA ALA A 90 -1.49 6.97 -19.32
C ALA A 90 -2.37 8.14 -19.83
N ASP A 91 -3.62 8.21 -19.41
CA ASP A 91 -4.55 9.28 -19.80
C ASP A 91 -4.39 10.56 -18.95
N HIS A 92 -3.53 10.55 -17.92
CA HIS A 92 -3.31 11.72 -17.09
C HIS A 92 -2.45 12.75 -17.87
N LYS A 93 -2.84 14.02 -17.84
CA LYS A 93 -2.19 15.11 -18.59
C LYS A 93 -0.69 15.28 -18.34
N ASP A 94 -0.23 14.92 -17.14
CA ASP A 94 1.16 15.04 -16.69
C ASP A 94 1.88 13.67 -16.66
N ALA A 95 1.27 12.61 -17.21
CA ALA A 95 1.93 11.31 -17.32
C ALA A 95 3.18 11.42 -18.23
N ASN A 96 4.24 10.71 -17.85
CA ASN A 96 5.43 10.63 -18.69
C ASN A 96 5.19 9.74 -19.95
N GLU A 97 6.19 9.61 -20.82
CA GLU A 97 6.10 8.81 -22.05
C GLU A 97 5.75 7.32 -21.81
N LEU A 98 6.01 6.81 -20.61
CA LEU A 98 5.66 5.44 -20.17
C LEU A 98 4.28 5.35 -19.52
N GLY A 99 3.56 6.47 -19.41
CA GLY A 99 2.28 6.55 -18.72
C GLY A 99 2.38 6.61 -17.20
N ASN A 100 3.56 6.82 -16.62
CA ASN A 100 3.74 6.89 -15.18
C ASN A 100 3.44 8.29 -14.64
N ILE A 101 2.85 8.38 -13.45
CA ILE A 101 2.50 9.62 -12.76
C ILE A 101 2.35 9.42 -11.25
N HIS A 102 2.69 10.42 -10.44
CA HIS A 102 2.39 10.45 -9.01
C HIS A 102 0.94 10.87 -8.72
N ALA A 103 -0.04 10.14 -9.30
CA ALA A 103 -1.46 10.42 -9.09
C ALA A 103 -1.95 10.00 -7.69
N CYS A 104 -1.23 9.11 -7.00
CA CYS A 104 -1.50 8.73 -5.62
C CYS A 104 -0.96 9.73 -4.59
N GLY A 105 -0.09 10.67 -5.00
CA GLY A 105 0.43 11.73 -4.13
C GLY A 105 1.64 11.35 -3.27
N HIS A 106 2.35 10.26 -3.59
CA HIS A 106 3.53 9.83 -2.84
C HIS A 106 4.66 10.86 -2.83
N ASN A 107 4.78 11.67 -3.87
CA ASN A 107 5.69 12.81 -3.90
C ASN A 107 5.43 13.84 -2.78
N VAL A 108 4.16 14.02 -2.38
CA VAL A 108 3.79 14.87 -1.24
C VAL A 108 4.05 14.17 0.08
N GLN A 109 3.85 12.86 0.16
CA GLN A 109 4.26 12.08 1.34
C GLN A 109 5.76 12.22 1.63
N ILE A 110 6.59 12.10 0.60
CA ILE A 110 8.04 12.33 0.74
C ILE A 110 8.34 13.77 1.16
N ALA A 111 7.65 14.76 0.59
CA ALA A 111 7.80 16.16 1.02
C ALA A 111 7.44 16.33 2.51
N ASN A 112 6.36 15.72 2.99
CA ASN A 112 5.96 15.71 4.40
C ASN A 112 7.02 15.04 5.29
N MET A 113 7.53 13.88 4.91
CA MET A 113 8.59 13.17 5.63
C MET A 113 9.87 14.02 5.71
N ILE A 114 10.30 14.64 4.62
CA ILE A 114 11.47 15.54 4.59
C ILE A 114 11.22 16.80 5.43
N GLY A 115 10.01 17.36 5.38
CA GLY A 115 9.60 18.48 6.24
C GLY A 115 9.74 18.14 7.72
N ALA A 116 9.25 16.95 8.11
CA ALA A 116 9.41 16.45 9.47
C ALA A 116 10.89 16.22 9.83
N ALA A 117 11.70 15.67 8.92
CA ALA A 117 13.14 15.50 9.13
C ALA A 117 13.84 16.86 9.33
N PHE A 118 13.52 17.87 8.53
CA PHE A 118 14.07 19.22 8.71
C PHE A 118 13.61 19.81 10.04
N GLY A 119 12.32 19.72 10.36
CA GLY A 119 11.77 20.22 11.62
C GLY A 119 12.45 19.61 12.85
N ILE A 120 12.83 18.35 12.81
CA ILE A 120 13.39 17.63 13.97
C ILE A 120 14.92 17.62 13.93
N LEU A 121 15.55 17.26 12.81
CA LEU A 121 17.00 17.08 12.73
C LEU A 121 17.73 18.41 12.46
N LYS A 122 17.29 19.19 11.48
CA LYS A 122 17.94 20.44 11.11
C LYS A 122 17.78 21.52 12.19
N SER A 123 16.66 21.50 12.94
CA SER A 123 16.46 22.36 14.10
C SER A 123 17.32 21.98 15.30
N GLY A 124 17.82 20.74 15.35
CA GLY A 124 18.51 20.19 16.50
C GLY A 124 17.59 19.74 17.65
N VAL A 125 16.26 19.76 17.48
CA VAL A 125 15.27 19.35 18.49
C VAL A 125 15.48 17.89 18.91
N PHE A 126 15.91 17.01 18.00
CA PHE A 126 16.18 15.59 18.30
C PHE A 126 17.14 15.41 19.47
N LYS A 127 18.09 16.33 19.70
CA LYS A 127 19.06 16.28 20.82
C LYS A 127 18.40 16.38 22.20
N HIS A 128 17.15 16.86 22.25
CA HIS A 128 16.34 17.00 23.45
C HIS A 128 15.34 15.86 23.66
N LEU A 129 15.33 14.86 22.75
CA LEU A 129 14.46 13.69 22.87
C LEU A 129 15.18 12.57 23.60
N ASP A 130 14.45 11.79 24.37
CA ASP A 130 14.96 10.60 25.06
C ASP A 130 14.95 9.34 24.19
N GLY A 131 14.26 9.40 23.04
CA GLY A 131 14.15 8.34 22.04
C GLY A 131 14.88 8.65 20.74
N SER A 132 14.79 7.73 19.79
CA SER A 132 15.35 7.85 18.45
C SER A 132 14.28 8.12 17.39
N MET A 133 14.71 8.70 16.27
CA MET A 133 13.85 9.03 15.15
C MET A 133 14.37 8.39 13.86
N GLU A 134 13.47 7.85 13.07
CA GLU A 134 13.75 7.37 11.71
C GLU A 134 12.87 8.10 10.69
N PHE A 135 13.46 8.47 9.56
CA PHE A 135 12.75 9.02 8.41
C PHE A 135 13.03 8.08 7.24
N ILE A 136 11.99 7.38 6.79
CA ILE A 136 12.12 6.23 5.90
C ILE A 136 11.42 6.54 4.58
N ALA A 137 12.18 6.60 3.48
CA ALA A 137 11.64 6.59 2.13
C ALA A 137 11.55 5.15 1.64
N ILE A 138 10.33 4.61 1.62
CA ILE A 138 10.06 3.20 1.34
C ILE A 138 9.61 3.01 -0.11
N PRO A 139 10.09 1.98 -0.86
CA PRO A 139 9.66 1.72 -2.23
C PRO A 139 8.35 0.93 -2.30
N ALA A 140 7.79 0.85 -3.52
CA ALA A 140 6.91 -0.22 -3.99
C ALA A 140 5.64 -0.47 -3.16
N GLU A 141 4.88 0.59 -2.80
CA GLU A 141 3.56 0.47 -2.19
C GLU A 141 2.51 0.02 -3.21
N GLU A 142 2.55 0.58 -4.41
CA GLU A 142 1.58 0.32 -5.47
C GLU A 142 1.76 -1.06 -6.09
N CYS A 143 0.68 -1.81 -6.19
CA CYS A 143 0.69 -3.15 -6.76
C CYS A 143 0.67 -3.14 -8.30
N VAL A 144 1.72 -2.61 -8.92
CA VAL A 144 1.88 -2.52 -10.38
C VAL A 144 3.13 -3.26 -10.85
N ASP A 145 3.23 -3.54 -12.18
CA ASP A 145 4.36 -4.20 -12.83
C ASP A 145 4.77 -5.54 -12.18
N TYR A 146 3.79 -6.43 -12.05
CA TYR A 146 3.99 -7.76 -11.42
C TYR A 146 5.06 -8.60 -12.11
N GLU A 147 5.23 -8.47 -13.44
CA GLU A 147 6.22 -9.25 -14.19
C GLU A 147 7.64 -8.87 -13.77
N TYR A 148 7.92 -7.58 -13.66
CA TYR A 148 9.20 -7.08 -13.18
C TYR A 148 9.50 -7.56 -11.75
N ARG A 149 8.52 -7.44 -10.85
CA ARG A 149 8.65 -7.91 -9.46
C ARG A 149 8.87 -9.42 -9.37
N ALA A 150 8.15 -10.22 -10.19
CA ALA A 150 8.35 -11.67 -10.27
C ALA A 150 9.76 -12.03 -10.75
N ASN A 151 10.36 -11.24 -11.65
CA ASN A 151 11.74 -11.43 -12.09
C ASN A 151 12.73 -11.09 -10.97
N LEU A 152 12.52 -10.00 -10.22
CA LEU A 152 13.32 -9.68 -9.04
C LEU A 152 13.26 -10.79 -7.97
N GLN A 153 12.08 -11.41 -7.78
CA GLN A 153 11.92 -12.56 -6.88
C GLN A 153 12.70 -13.78 -7.36
N LYS A 154 12.67 -14.10 -8.65
CA LYS A 154 13.47 -15.19 -9.24
C LYS A 154 14.97 -14.96 -9.09
N GLU A 155 15.40 -13.70 -9.16
CA GLU A 155 16.78 -13.28 -8.96
C GLU A 155 17.17 -13.18 -7.47
N ASN A 156 16.26 -13.49 -6.55
CA ASN A 156 16.41 -13.34 -5.09
C ASN A 156 16.78 -11.90 -4.64
N LYS A 157 16.40 -10.89 -5.40
CA LYS A 157 16.60 -9.47 -5.05
C LYS A 157 15.56 -8.97 -4.07
N ILE A 158 14.33 -9.49 -4.20
CA ILE A 158 13.23 -9.25 -3.27
C ILE A 158 12.53 -10.58 -2.94
N LYS A 159 11.85 -10.61 -1.80
CA LYS A 159 10.98 -11.72 -1.38
C LYS A 159 9.51 -11.34 -1.54
N TYR A 160 9.14 -10.12 -1.17
CA TYR A 160 7.77 -9.61 -1.18
C TYR A 160 7.58 -8.54 -2.26
N ILE A 161 6.33 -8.44 -2.74
CA ILE A 161 5.97 -7.46 -3.77
C ILE A 161 5.76 -6.06 -3.21
N GLY A 162 5.36 -5.92 -1.94
CA GLY A 162 5.21 -4.65 -1.24
C GLY A 162 6.50 -4.24 -0.53
N GLY A 163 6.84 -2.96 -0.59
CA GLY A 163 8.09 -2.44 -0.03
C GLY A 163 8.16 -2.50 1.48
N LYS A 164 7.06 -2.20 2.19
CA LYS A 164 7.02 -2.33 3.65
C LYS A 164 7.09 -3.79 4.09
N GLN A 165 6.45 -4.71 3.34
CA GLN A 165 6.57 -6.15 3.57
C GLN A 165 8.02 -6.65 3.36
N GLU A 166 8.68 -6.19 2.29
CA GLU A 166 10.08 -6.52 2.01
C GLU A 166 11.00 -5.98 3.10
N TYR A 167 10.75 -4.74 3.57
CA TYR A 167 11.54 -4.13 4.61
C TYR A 167 11.34 -4.84 5.97
N LEU A 168 10.09 -5.24 6.28
CA LEU A 168 9.79 -6.07 7.46
C LEU A 168 10.51 -7.42 7.39
N TYR A 169 10.48 -8.09 6.25
CA TYR A 169 11.17 -9.36 6.05
C TYR A 169 12.69 -9.26 6.26
N ARG A 170 13.27 -8.11 5.94
CA ARG A 170 14.71 -7.82 6.16
C ARG A 170 15.01 -7.31 7.57
N ASN A 171 14.08 -7.46 8.50
CA ASN A 171 14.18 -6.99 9.89
C ASN A 171 14.37 -5.47 10.02
N GLY A 172 13.89 -4.72 9.03
CA GLY A 172 14.06 -3.27 8.97
C GLY A 172 13.35 -2.50 10.08
N PHE A 173 12.28 -3.06 10.62
CA PHE A 173 11.48 -2.48 11.71
C PHE A 173 11.77 -3.07 13.09
N ASP A 174 12.77 -3.98 13.26
CA ASP A 174 13.01 -4.70 14.53
C ASP A 174 13.23 -3.80 15.74
N ASN A 175 13.72 -2.58 15.52
CA ASN A 175 13.95 -1.60 16.58
C ASN A 175 12.98 -0.41 16.52
N THR A 176 11.93 -0.48 15.72
CA THR A 176 10.93 0.58 15.60
C THR A 176 9.75 0.29 16.51
N ASP A 177 9.31 1.26 17.29
CA ASP A 177 8.19 1.11 18.24
C ASP A 177 6.90 1.72 17.71
N ILE A 178 6.98 2.79 16.92
CA ILE A 178 5.82 3.56 16.44
C ILE A 178 6.07 4.01 15.00
N ILE A 179 5.04 3.93 14.15
CA ILE A 179 5.07 4.42 12.78
C ILE A 179 4.03 5.50 12.54
N LEU A 180 4.45 6.58 11.89
CA LEU A 180 3.61 7.66 11.42
C LEU A 180 3.74 7.77 9.90
N GLN A 181 2.60 7.88 9.20
CA GLN A 181 2.53 8.11 7.76
C GLN A 181 1.40 9.08 7.47
N CYS A 182 1.61 9.99 6.51
CA CYS A 182 0.60 10.92 6.04
C CYS A 182 0.37 10.67 4.55
N HIS A 183 -0.88 10.64 4.10
CA HIS A 183 -1.24 10.44 2.69
C HIS A 183 -2.14 11.58 2.21
N MET A 184 -2.05 11.92 0.93
CA MET A 184 -2.97 12.87 0.31
C MET A 184 -4.29 12.21 -0.08
N ILE A 185 -5.38 12.96 0.10
CA ILE A 185 -6.70 12.61 -0.41
C ILE A 185 -7.50 13.87 -0.74
N GLY A 186 -8.41 13.77 -1.71
CA GLY A 186 -9.41 14.82 -1.94
C GLY A 186 -10.42 14.82 -0.80
N LEU A 187 -10.56 15.94 -0.11
CA LEU A 187 -11.48 16.15 1.00
C LEU A 187 -12.65 17.05 0.60
N GLU A 188 -13.78 16.92 1.30
CA GLU A 188 -14.90 17.84 1.19
C GLU A 188 -14.50 19.24 1.72
N GLU A 189 -15.20 20.28 1.24
CA GLU A 189 -14.95 21.65 1.66
C GLU A 189 -15.07 21.81 3.19
N GLY A 190 -14.07 22.44 3.81
CA GLY A 190 -13.97 22.63 5.25
C GLY A 190 -13.38 21.44 6.02
N LYS A 191 -13.08 20.32 5.36
CA LYS A 191 -12.34 19.21 5.95
C LYS A 191 -10.87 19.26 5.54
N GLU A 192 -9.97 19.01 6.50
CA GLU A 192 -8.53 19.11 6.29
C GLU A 192 -7.80 17.78 6.59
N CYS A 193 -8.39 16.93 7.45
CA CYS A 193 -7.77 15.68 7.84
C CYS A 193 -8.80 14.57 8.08
N ILE A 194 -8.44 13.35 7.67
CA ILE A 194 -9.08 12.13 8.12
C ILE A 194 -8.11 11.41 9.07
N ILE A 195 -8.56 11.11 10.27
CA ILE A 195 -7.76 10.46 11.31
C ILE A 195 -8.43 9.16 11.76
N ASN A 196 -7.64 8.24 12.29
CA ASN A 196 -8.12 6.93 12.73
C ASN A 196 -8.72 6.13 11.57
N THR A 197 -8.05 6.12 10.44
CA THR A 197 -8.48 5.37 9.26
C THR A 197 -8.10 3.90 9.39
N ASP A 198 -9.08 3.01 9.27
CA ASP A 198 -8.84 1.58 9.08
C ASP A 198 -9.10 1.21 7.62
N THR A 199 -8.33 0.27 7.07
CA THR A 199 -8.43 -0.14 5.66
C THR A 199 -8.67 -1.64 5.52
N ASN A 200 -9.20 -2.05 4.36
CA ASN A 200 -9.27 -3.46 4.02
C ASN A 200 -7.88 -4.03 3.73
N GLY A 201 -7.70 -5.30 4.09
CA GLY A 201 -6.67 -6.13 3.48
C GLY A 201 -7.17 -6.80 2.20
N PHE A 202 -6.29 -7.46 1.45
CA PHE A 202 -6.67 -8.24 0.29
C PHE A 202 -5.80 -9.47 0.08
N MET A 203 -6.42 -10.47 -0.57
CA MET A 203 -5.74 -11.62 -1.18
C MET A 203 -6.04 -11.62 -2.67
N SER A 204 -5.05 -11.91 -3.48
CA SER A 204 -5.21 -12.13 -4.92
C SER A 204 -5.15 -13.62 -5.26
N LYS A 205 -5.79 -13.99 -6.36
CA LYS A 205 -5.81 -15.37 -6.85
C LYS A 205 -5.59 -15.39 -8.35
N MET A 206 -4.73 -16.32 -8.78
CA MET A 206 -4.69 -16.77 -10.16
C MET A 206 -5.41 -18.12 -10.24
N VAL A 207 -6.46 -18.20 -11.04
CA VAL A 207 -7.30 -19.40 -11.19
C VAL A 207 -7.21 -19.88 -12.62
N THR A 208 -6.93 -21.17 -12.80
CA THR A 208 -6.92 -21.81 -14.12
C THR A 208 -7.89 -22.99 -14.12
N PHE A 209 -8.91 -22.90 -14.99
CA PHE A 209 -9.80 -24.01 -15.27
C PHE A 209 -9.25 -24.84 -16.42
N TYR A 210 -9.28 -26.17 -16.25
CA TYR A 210 -8.86 -27.14 -17.24
C TYR A 210 -10.03 -28.03 -17.63
N GLY A 211 -10.33 -28.02 -18.91
CA GLY A 211 -11.37 -28.85 -19.54
C GLY A 211 -10.79 -29.69 -20.66
N LYS A 212 -11.59 -29.95 -21.70
CA LYS A 212 -11.24 -30.74 -22.88
C LYS A 212 -11.77 -30.06 -24.14
N SER A 213 -10.91 -29.83 -25.13
CA SER A 213 -11.31 -29.24 -26.41
C SER A 213 -12.12 -30.24 -27.24
N SER A 214 -13.07 -29.70 -28.00
CA SER A 214 -13.80 -30.42 -29.06
C SER A 214 -14.32 -29.39 -30.08
N HIS A 215 -14.82 -29.88 -31.23
CA HIS A 215 -15.46 -29.00 -32.21
C HIS A 215 -16.84 -28.55 -31.70
N ALA A 216 -16.99 -27.26 -31.45
CA ALA A 216 -18.16 -26.71 -30.77
C ALA A 216 -19.50 -26.94 -31.53
N GLY A 217 -19.46 -26.98 -32.87
CA GLY A 217 -20.66 -27.22 -33.69
C GLY A 217 -20.90 -28.71 -34.00
N PHE A 218 -19.86 -29.53 -34.08
CA PHE A 218 -20.00 -30.94 -34.52
C PHE A 218 -20.03 -31.94 -33.36
N ALA A 219 -19.17 -31.79 -32.38
CA ALA A 219 -19.03 -32.71 -31.27
C ALA A 219 -18.88 -32.00 -29.90
N PRO A 220 -19.76 -31.07 -29.54
CA PRO A 220 -19.64 -30.33 -28.25
C PRO A 220 -19.72 -31.29 -27.04
N HIS A 221 -20.41 -32.39 -27.17
CA HIS A 221 -20.59 -33.42 -26.12
C HIS A 221 -19.31 -34.18 -25.77
N GLU A 222 -18.29 -34.17 -26.63
CA GLU A 222 -16.98 -34.74 -26.35
C GLU A 222 -16.06 -33.81 -25.58
N GLY A 223 -16.43 -32.52 -25.47
CA GLY A 223 -15.66 -31.50 -24.81
C GLY A 223 -16.05 -31.28 -23.34
N VAL A 224 -15.17 -30.63 -22.60
CA VAL A 224 -15.44 -30.08 -21.26
C VAL A 224 -15.08 -28.59 -21.29
N ASN A 225 -16.09 -27.75 -21.21
CA ASN A 225 -15.93 -26.30 -21.46
C ASN A 225 -15.40 -25.56 -20.25
N ALA A 226 -14.11 -25.16 -20.29
CA ALA A 226 -13.47 -24.41 -19.23
C ALA A 226 -14.06 -22.98 -19.06
N LEU A 227 -14.59 -22.36 -20.12
CA LEU A 227 -15.22 -21.05 -20.04
C LEU A 227 -16.55 -21.12 -19.27
N ASN A 228 -17.33 -22.18 -19.48
CA ASN A 228 -18.55 -22.41 -18.72
C ASN A 228 -18.25 -22.67 -17.23
N MET A 229 -17.11 -23.33 -16.90
CA MET A 229 -16.69 -23.45 -15.51
C MET A 229 -16.39 -22.09 -14.88
N ALA A 230 -15.67 -21.22 -15.59
CA ALA A 230 -15.38 -19.87 -15.13
C ALA A 230 -16.67 -19.05 -14.92
N GLN A 231 -17.61 -19.11 -15.87
CA GLN A 231 -18.91 -18.45 -15.74
C GLN A 231 -19.70 -18.97 -14.53
N LEU A 232 -19.77 -20.30 -14.35
CA LEU A 232 -20.45 -20.91 -13.21
C LEU A 232 -19.79 -20.52 -11.90
N ALA A 233 -18.46 -20.47 -11.86
CA ALA A 233 -17.70 -20.02 -10.69
C ALA A 233 -18.03 -18.58 -10.30
N MET A 234 -18.10 -17.66 -11.28
CA MET A 234 -18.52 -16.28 -11.04
C MET A 234 -19.93 -16.21 -10.43
N ASN A 235 -20.89 -17.00 -10.97
CA ASN A 235 -22.25 -17.07 -10.41
C ASN A 235 -22.22 -17.62 -8.98
N ASN A 236 -21.47 -18.72 -8.72
CA ASN A 236 -21.32 -19.29 -7.40
C ASN A 236 -20.73 -18.29 -6.38
N ILE A 237 -19.78 -17.45 -6.81
CA ILE A 237 -19.21 -16.39 -5.98
C ILE A 237 -20.25 -15.28 -5.73
N HIS A 238 -21.03 -14.91 -6.75
CA HIS A 238 -22.07 -13.87 -6.60
C HIS A 238 -23.14 -14.28 -5.57
N VAL A 239 -23.59 -15.52 -5.54
CA VAL A 239 -24.58 -15.98 -4.56
C VAL A 239 -24.00 -16.12 -3.14
N GLN A 240 -22.68 -16.09 -2.95
CA GLN A 240 -22.07 -16.02 -1.62
C GLN A 240 -22.19 -14.64 -0.97
N ARG A 241 -22.45 -13.57 -1.73
CA ARG A 241 -22.43 -12.18 -1.22
C ARG A 241 -23.37 -11.96 -0.05
N GLU A 242 -24.54 -12.60 -0.05
CA GLU A 242 -25.50 -12.53 1.07
C GLU A 242 -25.01 -13.25 2.34
N THR A 243 -23.94 -14.03 2.25
CA THR A 243 -23.37 -14.76 3.40
C THR A 243 -22.23 -14.02 4.08
N PHE A 244 -21.85 -12.85 3.57
CA PHE A 244 -20.86 -11.98 4.19
C PHE A 244 -21.55 -11.01 5.14
N LYS A 245 -20.95 -10.73 6.29
CA LYS A 245 -21.45 -9.71 7.20
C LYS A 245 -21.16 -8.31 6.63
N ASP A 246 -22.08 -7.38 6.79
CA ASP A 246 -21.93 -6.00 6.33
C ASP A 246 -20.74 -5.29 6.99
N GLU A 247 -20.51 -5.56 8.27
CA GLU A 247 -19.40 -5.04 9.05
C GLU A 247 -18.01 -5.47 8.52
N ASP A 248 -17.92 -6.65 7.89
CA ASP A 248 -16.69 -7.19 7.33
C ASP A 248 -16.26 -6.51 6.01
N LYS A 249 -17.14 -5.71 5.40
CA LYS A 249 -16.92 -4.96 4.14
C LYS A 249 -16.26 -5.79 3.06
N VAL A 250 -16.67 -7.06 2.92
CA VAL A 250 -16.10 -7.99 1.93
C VAL A 250 -16.36 -7.47 0.51
N ARG A 251 -15.31 -7.48 -0.32
CA ARG A 251 -15.37 -7.23 -1.75
C ARG A 251 -14.67 -8.33 -2.50
N VAL A 252 -15.32 -8.87 -3.54
CA VAL A 252 -14.72 -9.84 -4.45
C VAL A 252 -14.81 -9.28 -5.86
N SER A 253 -13.66 -8.99 -6.46
CA SER A 253 -13.52 -8.52 -7.83
C SER A 253 -12.91 -9.62 -8.69
N MET A 254 -13.39 -9.76 -9.93
CA MET A 254 -13.00 -10.87 -10.81
C MET A 254 -12.87 -10.39 -12.24
N VAL A 255 -11.88 -10.95 -12.96
CA VAL A 255 -11.73 -10.77 -14.40
C VAL A 255 -11.32 -12.11 -15.05
N ILE A 256 -11.84 -12.39 -16.23
CA ILE A 256 -11.34 -13.49 -17.09
C ILE A 256 -10.19 -12.89 -17.91
N SER A 257 -8.95 -13.30 -17.61
CA SER A 257 -7.75 -12.82 -18.31
C SER A 257 -7.48 -13.57 -19.63
N ASN A 258 -7.98 -14.83 -19.74
CA ASN A 258 -8.01 -15.57 -21.00
C ASN A 258 -9.23 -16.48 -21.02
N GLY A 259 -10.11 -16.29 -22.02
CA GLY A 259 -11.39 -17.00 -22.16
C GLY A 259 -11.42 -18.07 -23.25
N GLY A 260 -10.31 -18.34 -23.92
CA GLY A 260 -10.20 -19.25 -25.08
C GLY A 260 -9.83 -18.52 -26.37
N ASP A 261 -9.58 -19.26 -27.45
CA ASP A 261 -8.99 -18.69 -28.67
C ASP A 261 -10.00 -18.55 -29.83
N LEU A 262 -10.82 -19.57 -30.07
CA LEU A 262 -11.73 -19.64 -31.24
C LEU A 262 -13.16 -19.99 -30.82
N VAL A 263 -14.15 -19.31 -31.42
CA VAL A 263 -15.57 -19.52 -31.11
C VAL A 263 -16.09 -20.91 -31.50
N ASN A 264 -15.47 -21.56 -32.48
CA ASN A 264 -15.85 -22.88 -32.97
C ASN A 264 -15.10 -24.05 -32.26
N VAL A 265 -14.31 -23.74 -31.23
CA VAL A 265 -13.60 -24.72 -30.40
C VAL A 265 -14.06 -24.58 -28.95
N VAL A 266 -14.45 -25.68 -28.31
CA VAL A 266 -14.73 -25.69 -26.87
C VAL A 266 -13.46 -25.34 -26.11
N PRO A 267 -13.42 -24.28 -25.29
CA PRO A 267 -12.23 -23.87 -24.56
C PRO A 267 -11.81 -24.95 -23.55
N SER A 268 -10.56 -25.43 -23.64
CA SER A 268 -9.99 -26.41 -22.71
C SER A 268 -9.19 -25.78 -21.57
N LYS A 269 -8.85 -24.50 -21.67
CA LYS A 269 -8.13 -23.76 -20.64
C LYS A 269 -8.64 -22.33 -20.57
N VAL A 270 -9.00 -21.88 -19.36
CA VAL A 270 -9.45 -20.51 -19.09
C VAL A 270 -8.77 -20.03 -17.82
N THR A 271 -8.28 -18.78 -17.83
CA THR A 271 -7.66 -18.16 -16.67
C THR A 271 -8.49 -16.99 -16.17
N MET A 272 -8.55 -16.85 -14.85
CA MET A 272 -9.19 -15.75 -14.13
C MET A 272 -8.24 -15.17 -13.08
N GLU A 273 -8.38 -13.89 -12.85
CA GLU A 273 -7.79 -13.19 -11.70
C GLU A 273 -8.90 -12.74 -10.76
N ILE A 274 -8.69 -12.97 -9.47
CA ILE A 274 -9.67 -12.65 -8.43
C ILE A 274 -8.96 -11.92 -7.30
N MET A 275 -9.60 -10.86 -6.77
CA MET A 275 -9.17 -10.18 -5.57
C MET A 275 -10.27 -10.25 -4.52
N VAL A 276 -9.92 -10.76 -3.34
CA VAL A 276 -10.79 -10.85 -2.15
C VAL A 276 -10.30 -9.83 -1.14
N ARG A 277 -11.15 -8.85 -0.80
CA ARG A 277 -10.87 -7.81 0.19
C ARG A 277 -11.79 -7.98 1.40
N ALA A 278 -11.28 -7.72 2.59
CA ALA A 278 -12.10 -7.66 3.80
C ALA A 278 -11.43 -6.79 4.89
N PHE A 279 -12.24 -6.41 5.89
CA PHE A 279 -11.87 -5.49 6.95
C PHE A 279 -11.13 -6.15 8.13
N SER A 280 -11.07 -7.47 8.17
CA SER A 280 -10.30 -8.24 9.15
C SER A 280 -9.65 -9.46 8.52
N ILE A 281 -8.61 -9.98 9.15
CA ILE A 281 -7.92 -11.21 8.71
C ILE A 281 -8.91 -12.40 8.73
N ASP A 282 -9.76 -12.48 9.75
CA ASP A 282 -10.74 -13.56 9.86
C ASP A 282 -11.79 -13.50 8.74
N ALA A 283 -12.33 -12.30 8.47
CA ALA A 283 -13.28 -12.08 7.39
C ALA A 283 -12.66 -12.35 6.01
N MET A 284 -11.41 -11.93 5.79
CA MET A 284 -10.67 -12.18 4.55
C MET A 284 -10.44 -13.69 4.35
N THR A 285 -10.09 -14.39 5.43
CA THR A 285 -9.88 -15.85 5.43
C THR A 285 -11.18 -16.60 5.16
N ASP A 286 -12.30 -16.20 5.80
CA ASP A 286 -13.62 -16.82 5.55
C ASP A 286 -14.10 -16.58 4.11
N ALA A 287 -14.00 -15.33 3.63
CA ALA A 287 -14.35 -15.00 2.26
C ALA A 287 -13.49 -15.80 1.25
N ASN A 288 -12.19 -15.93 1.50
CA ASN A 288 -11.29 -16.71 0.68
C ASN A 288 -11.69 -18.20 0.61
N LYS A 289 -12.05 -18.82 1.74
CA LYS A 289 -12.56 -20.20 1.79
C LYS A 289 -13.85 -20.35 0.99
N LYS A 290 -14.78 -19.41 1.08
CA LYS A 290 -16.04 -19.42 0.33
C LYS A 290 -15.79 -19.30 -1.16
N VAL A 291 -14.90 -18.42 -1.59
CA VAL A 291 -14.48 -18.26 -2.99
C VAL A 291 -13.83 -19.53 -3.53
N ASN A 292 -12.90 -20.13 -2.79
CA ASN A 292 -12.24 -21.38 -3.19
C ASN A 292 -13.24 -22.51 -3.40
N ARG A 293 -14.20 -22.65 -2.49
CA ARG A 293 -15.28 -23.66 -2.60
C ARG A 293 -16.17 -23.41 -3.83
N ALA A 294 -16.48 -22.16 -4.14
CA ALA A 294 -17.27 -21.79 -5.32
C ALA A 294 -16.54 -22.15 -6.64
N LEU A 295 -15.23 -21.93 -6.71
CA LEU A 295 -14.37 -22.29 -7.84
C LEU A 295 -14.30 -23.82 -8.03
N GLN A 296 -14.05 -24.55 -6.95
CA GLN A 296 -13.97 -26.01 -6.97
C GLN A 296 -15.32 -26.66 -7.38
N ALA A 297 -16.42 -26.13 -6.86
CA ALA A 297 -17.77 -26.60 -7.20
C ALA A 297 -18.09 -26.44 -8.70
N ALA A 298 -17.65 -25.34 -9.31
CA ALA A 298 -17.86 -25.09 -10.74
C ALA A 298 -17.08 -26.09 -11.63
N ALA A 299 -15.83 -26.40 -11.26
CA ALA A 299 -15.04 -27.40 -11.98
C ALA A 299 -15.67 -28.77 -11.84
N LEU A 300 -16.08 -29.18 -10.62
CA LEU A 300 -16.72 -30.43 -10.33
C LEU A 300 -18.03 -30.62 -11.11
N ALA A 301 -18.88 -29.58 -11.17
CA ALA A 301 -20.17 -29.60 -11.83
C ALA A 301 -20.09 -29.92 -13.34
N LEU A 302 -18.98 -29.51 -13.99
CA LEU A 302 -18.78 -29.70 -15.43
C LEU A 302 -17.76 -30.80 -15.76
N GLY A 303 -17.26 -31.51 -14.76
CA GLY A 303 -16.33 -32.66 -14.93
C GLY A 303 -14.92 -32.23 -15.36
N GLY A 304 -14.49 -30.98 -15.03
CA GLY A 304 -13.15 -30.51 -15.29
C GLY A 304 -12.33 -30.34 -14.00
N ASN A 305 -11.21 -29.68 -14.12
CA ASN A 305 -10.29 -29.37 -13.01
C ASN A 305 -10.07 -27.88 -12.83
N VAL A 306 -9.67 -27.48 -11.63
CA VAL A 306 -9.27 -26.10 -11.31
C VAL A 306 -7.97 -26.09 -10.52
N GLU A 307 -7.05 -25.23 -10.92
CA GLU A 307 -5.87 -24.85 -10.15
C GLU A 307 -6.10 -23.47 -9.58
N ILE A 308 -5.87 -23.31 -8.27
CA ILE A 308 -6.04 -22.05 -7.54
C ILE A 308 -4.69 -21.73 -6.91
N LYS A 309 -4.12 -20.57 -7.26
CA LYS A 309 -2.89 -20.05 -6.67
C LYS A 309 -3.25 -18.79 -5.90
N ASP A 310 -3.21 -18.86 -4.58
CA ASP A 310 -3.44 -17.73 -3.68
C ASP A 310 -2.12 -16.97 -3.44
N SER A 311 -2.20 -15.65 -3.43
CA SER A 311 -1.14 -14.76 -3.00
C SER A 311 -1.71 -13.80 -1.96
N ILE A 312 -1.04 -13.71 -0.81
CA ILE A 312 -1.38 -12.69 0.18
C ILE A 312 -0.91 -11.35 -0.38
N GLY A 313 -1.83 -10.40 -0.46
CA GLY A 313 -1.56 -9.00 -0.74
C GLY A 313 -1.18 -8.27 0.53
N TYR A 314 -2.04 -7.36 1.01
CA TYR A 314 -1.84 -6.60 2.24
C TYR A 314 -2.82 -7.03 3.31
N LEU A 315 -2.39 -7.03 4.58
CA LEU A 315 -3.26 -7.24 5.72
C LEU A 315 -4.13 -6.00 5.97
N PRO A 316 -5.29 -6.14 6.61
CA PRO A 316 -6.13 -5.00 6.98
C PRO A 316 -5.38 -4.06 7.93
N MET A 317 -5.36 -2.77 7.64
CA MET A 317 -4.73 -1.78 8.52
C MET A 317 -5.63 -1.45 9.71
N LYS A 318 -5.00 -1.32 10.88
CA LYS A 318 -5.62 -0.86 12.12
C LYS A 318 -4.81 0.28 12.71
N THR A 319 -5.43 1.45 12.77
CA THR A 319 -4.80 2.65 13.32
C THR A 319 -4.82 2.64 14.85
N ASP A 320 -3.75 3.08 15.48
CA ASP A 320 -3.71 3.38 16.92
C ASP A 320 -4.45 4.70 17.22
N ARG A 321 -5.55 4.61 17.97
CA ARG A 321 -6.43 5.75 18.26
C ARG A 321 -5.76 6.80 19.16
N ASN A 322 -4.87 6.38 20.05
CA ASN A 322 -4.15 7.33 20.94
C ASN A 322 -3.20 8.22 20.12
N LEU A 323 -2.52 7.66 19.12
CA LEU A 323 -1.69 8.45 18.20
C LEU A 323 -2.53 9.44 17.40
N GLY A 324 -3.72 9.01 16.96
CA GLY A 324 -4.67 9.89 16.26
C GLY A 324 -5.12 11.07 17.12
N ASP A 325 -5.44 10.84 18.37
CA ASP A 325 -5.82 11.90 19.33
C ASP A 325 -4.68 12.89 19.59
N ILE A 326 -3.45 12.39 19.75
CA ILE A 326 -2.26 13.24 19.88
C ILE A 326 -2.04 14.08 18.63
N TYR A 327 -2.18 13.49 17.44
CA TYR A 327 -2.06 14.20 16.16
C TYR A 327 -3.10 15.32 16.07
N LYS A 328 -4.38 15.01 16.31
CA LYS A 328 -5.50 15.96 16.30
C LYS A 328 -5.25 17.15 17.22
N GLN A 329 -4.82 16.89 18.47
CA GLN A 329 -4.51 17.94 19.44
C GLN A 329 -3.39 18.85 18.93
N ASN A 330 -2.34 18.30 18.33
CA ASN A 330 -1.25 19.09 17.76
C ASN A 330 -1.73 19.97 16.58
N MET A 331 -2.58 19.45 15.72
CA MET A 331 -3.12 20.19 14.58
C MET A 331 -4.00 21.36 15.03
N ILE A 332 -4.82 21.16 16.07
CA ILE A 332 -5.62 22.24 16.66
C ILE A 332 -4.71 23.30 17.31
N GLU A 333 -3.71 22.86 18.07
CA GLU A 333 -2.85 23.80 18.83
C GLU A 333 -1.85 24.57 17.93
N TYR A 334 -1.34 23.94 16.88
CA TYR A 334 -0.21 24.50 16.11
C TYR A 334 -0.50 24.77 14.62
N ALA A 335 -1.53 24.17 14.04
CA ALA A 335 -1.90 24.37 12.64
C ALA A 335 -3.20 25.20 12.46
N SER A 336 -3.72 25.78 13.55
CA SER A 336 -4.94 26.59 13.54
C SER A 336 -6.19 25.87 13.03
N LEU A 337 -6.25 24.55 13.14
CA LEU A 337 -7.44 23.77 12.82
C LEU A 337 -8.43 23.76 13.99
N THR A 338 -9.67 23.44 13.70
CA THR A 338 -10.77 23.28 14.68
C THR A 338 -11.30 21.87 14.63
N GLU A 339 -12.11 21.45 15.59
CA GLU A 339 -12.78 20.14 15.63
C GLU A 339 -13.50 19.81 14.29
N ASP A 340 -14.09 20.81 13.66
CA ASP A 340 -14.87 20.66 12.43
C ASP A 340 -14.01 20.31 11.22
N ASN A 341 -12.69 20.52 11.28
CA ASN A 341 -11.78 20.22 10.17
C ASN A 341 -11.42 18.72 10.06
N PHE A 342 -11.84 17.90 11.04
CA PHE A 342 -11.49 16.49 11.09
C PHE A 342 -12.66 15.58 10.73
N ILE A 343 -12.35 14.48 10.02
CA ILE A 343 -13.19 13.29 9.89
C ILE A 343 -12.51 12.21 10.75
N MET A 344 -13.25 11.66 11.72
CA MET A 344 -12.71 10.68 12.66
C MET A 344 -13.24 9.28 12.36
N ASP A 345 -12.42 8.25 12.67
CA ASP A 345 -12.80 6.83 12.62
C ASP A 345 -13.33 6.39 11.25
N TYR A 346 -12.66 6.86 10.19
CA TYR A 346 -13.02 6.55 8.81
C TYR A 346 -12.61 5.12 8.44
N GLN A 347 -13.49 4.44 7.73
CA GLN A 347 -13.26 3.09 7.23
C GLN A 347 -13.33 3.09 5.71
N THR A 348 -12.24 2.69 5.06
CA THR A 348 -12.19 2.59 3.60
C THR A 348 -11.99 1.16 3.11
N ALA A 349 -12.49 0.86 1.91
CA ALA A 349 -12.22 -0.40 1.22
C ALA A 349 -10.88 -0.40 0.46
N GLY A 350 -10.12 0.70 0.51
CA GLY A 350 -8.73 0.77 0.05
C GLY A 350 -7.83 -0.18 0.83
N SER A 351 -6.60 -0.33 0.41
CA SER A 351 -5.59 -1.18 1.06
C SER A 351 -4.23 -0.49 0.97
N THR A 352 -3.39 -0.70 1.97
CA THR A 352 -1.99 -0.25 2.00
C THR A 352 -1.13 -1.32 2.66
N ASP A 353 0.14 -1.45 2.28
CA ASP A 353 1.08 -2.37 2.90
C ASP A 353 1.49 -1.96 4.33
N LEU A 354 1.09 -0.75 4.78
CA LEU A 354 1.15 -0.38 6.20
C LEU A 354 0.24 -1.28 7.07
N GLY A 355 -0.77 -1.90 6.46
CA GLY A 355 -1.63 -2.89 7.12
C GLY A 355 -0.85 -4.03 7.76
N ASP A 356 0.20 -4.53 7.10
CA ASP A 356 1.04 -5.61 7.63
C ASP A 356 1.78 -5.16 8.89
N ILE A 357 2.30 -3.93 8.91
CA ILE A 357 3.04 -3.37 10.03
C ILE A 357 2.11 -3.08 11.21
N SER A 358 0.89 -2.62 10.93
CA SER A 358 -0.11 -2.30 11.97
C SER A 358 -0.57 -3.51 12.79
N GLN A 359 -0.25 -4.74 12.35
CA GLN A 359 -0.52 -5.96 13.12
C GLN A 359 0.49 -6.19 14.24
N ILE A 360 1.64 -5.54 14.20
CA ILE A 360 2.77 -5.81 15.10
C ILE A 360 3.23 -4.60 15.93
N MET A 361 2.86 -3.38 15.51
CA MET A 361 3.21 -2.17 16.25
C MET A 361 2.18 -1.05 16.03
N PRO A 362 2.10 -0.06 16.95
CA PRO A 362 1.25 1.11 16.78
C PRO A 362 1.58 1.90 15.51
N CYS A 363 0.56 2.12 14.67
CA CYS A 363 0.66 2.89 13.45
C CYS A 363 -0.39 4.00 13.41
N LEU A 364 -0.02 5.15 12.88
CA LEU A 364 -0.94 6.21 12.52
C LEU A 364 -0.80 6.51 11.02
N HIS A 365 -1.89 6.40 10.29
CA HIS A 365 -2.00 6.81 8.90
C HIS A 365 -3.03 7.93 8.80
N VAL A 366 -2.55 9.14 8.63
CA VAL A 366 -3.39 10.34 8.47
C VAL A 366 -3.58 10.63 6.99
N TRP A 367 -4.77 11.07 6.61
CA TRP A 367 -5.06 11.54 5.27
C TRP A 367 -5.44 13.02 5.32
N SER A 368 -4.77 13.83 4.47
CA SER A 368 -4.94 15.30 4.41
C SER A 368 -4.81 15.84 2.99
#